data_3d0895dd678bb2271b10573b0d7f1047
#
_entry.id   3d0895dd678bb2271b10573b0d7f1047
#
_cell.length_a   1.000
_cell.length_b   1.000
_cell.length_c   1.000
_cell.angle_alpha   90.00
_cell.angle_beta   90.00
_cell.angle_gamma   90.00
#
_symmetry.space_group_name_H-M   'P 1'
#
loop_
_entity.id
_entity.type
_entity.pdbx_description
1 polymer ?
#
loop_
_entity_poly.entity_id
_entity_poly.type
_entity_poly.pdbx_seq_one_letter_code
_entity_poly.pdbx_strand_id
1 'polypeptide(L)'
;MTGTDAMIHAKALIDVVTERGRQDAKWGVQNHPAEWWLAILGEEFWELAQAILETHFDNGPSARKLGGRSAIRKEAVQCAAVAMALVECLDRNSNDDYPRPDADGGV
;
A
#
# COMPACT_ATOMS: atom_id res chain seq x y z
N MET A 1 22.12 -14.15 0.96
CA MET A 1 21.60 -13.08 1.85
C MET A 1 22.42 -13.09 3.13
N THR A 2 22.99 -11.95 3.50
CA THR A 2 23.70 -11.82 4.77
C THR A 2 22.72 -11.80 5.93
N GLY A 3 23.23 -11.93 7.19
CA GLY A 3 22.39 -11.77 8.37
C GLY A 3 21.73 -10.41 8.46
N THR A 4 22.46 -9.34 8.09
CA THR A 4 21.92 -7.99 8.06
C THR A 4 20.80 -7.85 7.02
N ASP A 5 20.99 -8.41 5.85
CA ASP A 5 19.97 -8.39 4.79
C ASP A 5 18.72 -9.15 5.23
N ALA A 6 18.89 -10.29 5.89
CA ALA A 6 17.77 -11.06 6.39
C ALA A 6 16.96 -10.28 7.44
N MET A 7 17.65 -9.53 8.30
CA MET A 7 16.99 -8.69 9.31
C MET A 7 16.22 -7.55 8.67
N ILE A 8 16.80 -6.90 7.67
CA ILE A 8 16.12 -5.83 6.93
C ILE A 8 14.88 -6.37 6.23
N HIS A 9 15.00 -7.52 5.58
CA HIS A 9 13.89 -8.17 4.90
C HIS A 9 12.77 -8.51 5.89
N ALA A 10 13.11 -9.10 7.01
CA ALA A 10 12.12 -9.48 8.02
C ALA A 10 11.39 -8.27 8.58
N LYS A 11 12.13 -7.19 8.86
CA LYS A 11 11.49 -5.96 9.36
C LYS A 11 10.53 -5.37 8.34
N ALA A 12 10.92 -5.31 7.08
CA ALA A 12 10.04 -4.79 6.03
C ALA A 12 8.77 -5.64 5.94
N LEU A 13 8.90 -6.96 5.96
CA LEU A 13 7.77 -7.86 5.88
C LEU A 13 6.85 -7.69 7.09
N ILE A 14 7.40 -7.62 8.29
CA ILE A 14 6.63 -7.43 9.52
C ILE A 14 5.86 -6.11 9.46
N ASP A 15 6.50 -5.03 9.01
CA ASP A 15 5.86 -3.73 8.97
C ASP A 15 4.72 -3.71 7.94
N VAL A 16 4.89 -4.37 6.80
CA VAL A 16 3.81 -4.46 5.81
C VAL A 16 2.64 -5.29 6.35
N VAL A 17 2.90 -6.42 6.99
CA VAL A 17 1.86 -7.27 7.57
C VAL A 17 1.14 -6.54 8.70
N THR A 18 1.87 -5.79 9.52
CA THR A 18 1.28 -4.98 10.59
C THR A 18 0.35 -3.92 10.01
N GLU A 19 0.77 -3.25 8.96
CA GLU A 19 -0.07 -2.25 8.28
C GLU A 19 -1.31 -2.90 7.66
N ARG A 20 -1.19 -4.11 7.11
CA ARG A 20 -2.35 -4.87 6.62
C ARG A 20 -3.39 -5.08 7.72
N GLY A 21 -2.92 -5.51 8.90
CA GLY A 21 -3.82 -5.67 10.04
C GLY A 21 -4.50 -4.38 10.45
N ARG A 22 -3.77 -3.28 10.42
CA ARG A 22 -4.33 -1.96 10.74
C ARG A 22 -5.39 -1.53 9.73
N GLN A 23 -5.15 -1.78 8.45
CA GLN A 23 -6.11 -1.48 7.38
C GLN A 23 -7.38 -2.31 7.54
N ASP A 24 -7.25 -3.59 7.83
CA ASP A 24 -8.41 -4.47 8.04
C ASP A 24 -9.21 -4.05 9.28
N ALA A 25 -8.52 -3.64 10.34
CA ALA A 25 -9.19 -3.17 11.55
C ALA A 25 -9.98 -1.88 11.29
N LYS A 26 -9.47 -1.03 10.41
CA LYS A 26 -10.09 0.27 10.12
C LYS A 26 -11.25 0.14 9.13
N TRP A 27 -11.10 -0.67 8.09
CA TRP A 27 -12.06 -0.72 6.99
C TRP A 27 -12.74 -2.08 6.81
N GLY A 28 -12.32 -3.09 7.55
CA GLY A 28 -12.78 -4.46 7.35
C GLY A 28 -12.11 -5.10 6.14
N VAL A 29 -12.42 -6.36 5.94
CA VAL A 29 -11.91 -7.11 4.78
C VAL A 29 -12.60 -6.57 3.54
N GLN A 30 -11.82 -6.21 2.54
CA GLN A 30 -12.32 -5.54 1.34
C GLN A 30 -12.23 -6.44 0.13
N ASN A 31 -13.34 -6.54 -0.60
CA ASN A 31 -13.41 -7.25 -1.86
C ASN A 31 -13.98 -6.27 -2.89
N HIS A 32 -13.12 -5.83 -3.80
CA HIS A 32 -13.49 -4.82 -4.79
C HIS A 32 -13.20 -5.32 -6.20
N PRO A 33 -13.95 -4.83 -7.19
CA PRO A 33 -13.58 -5.03 -8.59
C PRO A 33 -12.21 -4.41 -8.89
N ALA A 34 -11.57 -4.90 -9.95
CA ALA A 34 -10.21 -4.48 -10.29
C ALA A 34 -10.06 -2.97 -10.44
N GLU A 35 -11.03 -2.32 -11.05
CA GLU A 35 -10.96 -0.88 -11.28
C GLU A 35 -11.01 -0.07 -9.98
N TRP A 36 -11.65 -0.59 -8.94
CA TRP A 36 -11.61 0.05 -7.63
C TRP A 36 -10.23 -0.08 -6.99
N TRP A 37 -9.61 -1.27 -7.13
CA TRP A 37 -8.26 -1.45 -6.64
C TRP A 37 -7.26 -0.55 -7.36
N LEU A 38 -7.48 -0.33 -8.65
CA LEU A 38 -6.65 0.61 -9.41
C LEU A 38 -6.71 2.01 -8.81
N ALA A 39 -7.92 2.48 -8.46
CA ALA A 39 -8.08 3.80 -7.85
C ALA A 39 -7.46 3.88 -6.46
N ILE A 40 -7.68 2.87 -5.63
CA ILE A 40 -7.16 2.84 -4.27
C ILE A 40 -5.63 2.79 -4.29
N LEU A 41 -5.06 1.90 -5.09
CA LEU A 41 -3.61 1.77 -5.20
C LEU A 41 -2.99 3.01 -5.81
N GLY A 42 -3.69 3.63 -6.76
CA GLY A 42 -3.23 4.88 -7.37
C GLY A 42 -3.11 6.01 -6.38
N GLU A 43 -4.05 6.13 -5.44
CA GLU A 43 -3.98 7.11 -4.35
C GLU A 43 -2.78 6.86 -3.46
N GLU A 44 -2.56 5.62 -3.07
CA GLU A 44 -1.42 5.26 -2.23
C GLU A 44 -0.09 5.54 -2.95
N PHE A 45 -0.03 5.21 -4.23
CA PHE A 45 1.14 5.49 -5.04
C PHE A 45 1.40 7.00 -5.13
N TRP A 46 0.34 7.80 -5.31
CA TRP A 46 0.47 9.25 -5.38
C TRP A 46 1.00 9.82 -4.06
N GLU A 47 0.52 9.34 -2.93
CA GLU A 47 1.02 9.77 -1.63
C GLU A 47 2.50 9.44 -1.45
N LEU A 48 2.92 8.26 -1.91
CA LEU A 48 4.33 7.89 -1.91
C LEU A 48 5.13 8.81 -2.82
N ALA A 49 4.62 9.08 -4.01
CA ALA A 49 5.29 9.97 -4.95
C ALA A 49 5.44 11.37 -4.37
N GLN A 50 4.40 11.89 -3.71
CA GLN A 50 4.46 13.19 -3.04
C GLN A 50 5.52 13.21 -1.96
N ALA A 51 5.59 12.17 -1.14
CA ALA A 51 6.61 12.09 -0.07
C ALA A 51 8.02 12.14 -0.65
N ILE A 52 8.25 11.45 -1.76
CA ILE A 52 9.54 11.45 -2.45
C ILE A 52 9.84 12.83 -3.02
N LEU A 53 8.88 13.41 -3.73
CA LEU A 53 9.06 14.72 -4.37
C LEU A 53 9.32 15.82 -3.34
N GLU A 54 8.56 15.84 -2.28
CA GLU A 54 8.71 16.84 -1.22
C GLU A 54 10.05 16.72 -0.51
N THR A 55 10.52 15.49 -0.31
CA THR A 55 11.81 15.26 0.35
C THR A 55 12.98 15.70 -0.52
N HIS A 56 12.92 15.44 -1.83
CA HIS A 56 14.07 15.64 -2.71
C HIS A 56 14.07 16.95 -3.48
N PHE A 57 12.91 17.55 -3.69
CA PHE A 57 12.78 18.72 -4.55
C PHE A 57 12.34 19.98 -3.82
N ASP A 58 11.87 19.87 -2.60
CA ASP A 58 11.57 21.02 -1.76
C ASP A 58 12.84 21.35 -0.96
N ASN A 59 13.50 22.45 -1.31
CA ASN A 59 14.75 22.87 -0.68
C ASN A 59 14.54 23.72 0.57
N GLY A 60 13.29 23.92 0.99
CA GLY A 60 12.99 24.73 2.15
C GLY A 60 13.02 23.94 3.45
N PRO A 61 12.90 24.63 4.58
CA PRO A 61 12.83 23.98 5.89
C PRO A 61 11.66 23.00 6.02
N SER A 62 10.63 23.19 5.21
CA SER A 62 9.45 22.33 5.22
C SER A 62 9.78 20.89 4.80
N ALA A 63 10.75 20.69 3.93
CA ALA A 63 11.14 19.36 3.51
C ALA A 63 11.55 18.48 4.69
N ARG A 64 12.23 19.06 5.66
CA ARG A 64 12.64 18.35 6.89
C ARG A 64 11.46 18.09 7.81
N LYS A 65 10.49 19.01 7.85
CA LYS A 65 9.30 18.87 8.68
C LYS A 65 8.40 17.75 8.20
N LEU A 66 8.48 17.38 6.92
CA LEU A 66 7.66 16.32 6.32
C LEU A 66 8.23 14.94 6.59
N GLY A 67 9.32 14.85 7.34
CA GLY A 67 9.85 13.57 7.79
C GLY A 67 10.83 12.91 6.85
N GLY A 68 11.02 13.46 5.65
CA GLY A 68 12.02 12.97 4.70
C GLY A 68 11.95 11.46 4.49
N ARG A 69 13.06 10.79 4.75
CA ARG A 69 13.19 9.37 4.55
C ARG A 69 12.13 8.54 5.31
N SER A 70 11.81 8.96 6.52
CA SER A 70 10.81 8.28 7.34
C SER A 70 9.43 8.36 6.72
N ALA A 71 9.06 9.53 6.18
CA ALA A 71 7.78 9.71 5.49
C ALA A 71 7.72 8.84 4.22
N ILE A 72 8.80 8.80 3.45
CA ILE A 72 8.86 7.95 2.26
C ILE A 72 8.64 6.48 2.64
N ARG A 73 9.32 6.02 3.69
CA ARG A 73 9.19 4.62 4.13
C ARG A 73 7.78 4.31 4.57
N LYS A 74 7.16 5.21 5.33
CA LYS A 74 5.79 5.03 5.79
C LYS A 74 4.82 4.87 4.61
N GLU A 75 4.92 5.77 3.63
CA GLU A 75 4.04 5.69 2.46
C GLU A 75 4.32 4.45 1.60
N ALA A 76 5.59 4.03 1.51
CA ALA A 76 5.93 2.81 0.79
C ALA A 76 5.32 1.58 1.46
N VAL A 77 5.36 1.51 2.79
CA VAL A 77 4.74 0.41 3.54
C VAL A 77 3.23 0.39 3.33
N GLN A 78 2.59 1.55 3.36
CA GLN A 78 1.15 1.65 3.12
C GLN A 78 0.78 1.20 1.72
N CYS A 79 1.56 1.61 0.73
CA CYS A 79 1.36 1.22 -0.66
C CYS A 79 1.52 -0.30 -0.83
N ALA A 80 2.57 -0.87 -0.24
CA ALA A 80 2.80 -2.31 -0.29
C ALA A 80 1.67 -3.09 0.36
N ALA A 81 1.15 -2.59 1.49
CA ALA A 81 0.05 -3.23 2.19
C ALA A 81 -1.23 -3.24 1.35
N VAL A 82 -1.52 -2.16 0.63
CA VAL A 82 -2.68 -2.11 -0.26
C VAL A 82 -2.52 -3.11 -1.42
N ALA A 83 -1.31 -3.19 -2.00
CA ALA A 83 -1.05 -4.18 -3.05
C ALA A 83 -1.24 -5.60 -2.51
N MET A 84 -0.81 -5.87 -1.29
CA MET A 84 -1.01 -7.15 -0.64
C MET A 84 -2.50 -7.43 -0.43
N ALA A 85 -3.28 -6.41 -0.07
CA ALA A 85 -4.73 -6.55 0.08
C ALA A 85 -5.39 -6.97 -1.23
N LEU A 86 -4.92 -6.42 -2.34
CA LEU A 86 -5.40 -6.83 -3.67
C LEU A 86 -5.09 -8.30 -3.93
N VAL A 87 -3.87 -8.75 -3.63
CA VAL A 87 -3.50 -10.16 -3.79
C VAL A 87 -4.42 -11.04 -2.95
N GLU A 88 -4.65 -10.67 -1.69
CA GLU A 88 -5.53 -11.43 -0.81
C GLU A 88 -6.97 -11.47 -1.31
N CYS A 89 -7.44 -10.35 -1.86
CA CYS A 89 -8.76 -10.28 -2.46
C CYS A 89 -8.90 -11.28 -3.61
N LEU A 90 -7.91 -11.31 -4.49
CA LEU A 90 -7.91 -12.24 -5.62
C LEU A 90 -7.84 -13.69 -5.14
N ASP A 91 -7.04 -13.96 -4.12
CA ASP A 91 -6.91 -15.32 -3.59
C ASP A 91 -8.21 -15.80 -2.93
N ARG A 92 -8.92 -14.91 -2.23
CA ARG A 92 -10.21 -15.27 -1.64
C ARG A 92 -11.29 -15.51 -2.69
N ASN A 93 -11.17 -14.86 -3.83
CA ASN A 93 -12.15 -14.92 -4.91
C ASN A 93 -11.53 -15.58 -6.11
N SER A 94 -11.35 -16.88 -6.03
CA SER A 94 -10.59 -17.66 -7.00
C SER A 94 -11.33 -17.91 -8.31
N ASN A 95 -12.49 -17.31 -8.50
CA ASN A 95 -13.25 -17.39 -9.75
C ASN A 95 -12.52 -16.57 -10.82
N ASP A 96 -12.27 -17.18 -11.98
CA ASP A 96 -11.57 -16.51 -13.08
C ASP A 96 -12.25 -15.23 -13.54
N ASP A 97 -13.55 -15.10 -13.29
CA ASP A 97 -14.29 -13.90 -13.65
C ASP A 97 -14.15 -12.78 -12.65
N TYR A 98 -13.58 -13.05 -11.49
CA TYR A 98 -13.44 -12.02 -10.46
C TYR A 98 -12.12 -11.27 -10.64
N PRO A 99 -12.12 -9.97 -10.38
CA PRO A 99 -13.27 -9.13 -10.04
C PRO A 99 -13.94 -8.57 -11.29
N ARG A 100 -15.27 -8.66 -11.34
CA ARG A 100 -16.04 -8.18 -12.48
C ARG A 100 -16.54 -6.76 -12.21
N PRO A 101 -16.52 -5.90 -13.23
CA PRO A 101 -16.84 -4.49 -13.03
C PRO A 101 -18.30 -4.21 -12.71
N ASP A 102 -19.21 -5.07 -13.09
CA ASP A 102 -20.63 -4.77 -13.03
C ASP A 102 -21.46 -5.86 -12.39
N ALA A 103 -20.85 -6.71 -11.58
CA ALA A 103 -21.58 -7.78 -10.92
C ALA A 103 -22.83 -7.20 -10.26
N ASP A 104 -23.98 -7.58 -10.74
CA ASP A 104 -25.28 -7.11 -10.24
C ASP A 104 -25.48 -5.62 -10.36
N GLY A 105 -24.74 -4.95 -11.22
CA GLY A 105 -24.79 -3.52 -11.30
C GLY A 105 -24.45 -2.85 -10.00
N GLY A 106 -23.88 -3.60 -9.08
CA GLY A 106 -23.72 -3.15 -7.72
C GLY A 106 -22.31 -2.76 -7.35
N VAL A 107 -21.53 -2.45 -8.31
CA VAL A 107 -20.19 -1.98 -8.01
C VAL A 107 -20.25 -0.62 -7.35
#